data_a36cc69b6beebe2e6c92fd7ab8878083
#
_entry.id   a36cc69b6beebe2e6c92fd7ab8878083
#
_cell.length_a   1.000
_cell.length_b   1.000
_cell.length_c   1.000
_cell.angle_alpha   90.00
_cell.angle_beta   90.00
_cell.angle_gamma   90.00
#
_symmetry.space_group_name_H-M   'P 1'
#
loop_
_entity.id
_entity.type
_entity.pdbx_description
1 polymer ?
#
loop_
_entity_poly.entity_id
_entity_poly.type
_entity_poly.pdbx_seq_one_letter_code
_entity_poly.pdbx_strand_id
1 'polypeptide(L)'
;MTNLRIVHKVLAMLVLMAALAIGLTAAALFSLRAVDRDYSSLLDHEATASLWLARSNSALNAAGRNVYLIIAKDDEASIRQAADALDSEAKSVVERLNKAREALPAISTEVATVLTAADALITVAETVKTEAFKNNDAAARAIVAQSFDPAYVEVRTKTRTLIDQVDQQAQKTSDIVSSTSQATMTWMLAVAVLGLVVVFALAAALARKTIAQPVEQITRIMSTLASGSVDVTVAGGERSDEIGGMARAVQVFKDNAVTRLRLEAE
;
A
#
# COMPACT_ATOMS: atom_id res chain seq x y z
N MET A 1 17.55 -28.91 27.17
CA MET A 1 16.06 -29.03 27.10
C MET A 1 15.53 -30.33 27.71
N THR A 2 16.34 -31.35 27.94
CA THR A 2 15.90 -32.67 28.47
C THR A 2 15.35 -32.61 29.91
N ASN A 3 15.79 -31.65 30.73
CA ASN A 3 15.42 -31.55 32.17
C ASN A 3 14.29 -30.53 32.47
N LEU A 4 13.69 -29.90 31.42
CA LEU A 4 12.56 -29.00 31.62
C LEU A 4 11.26 -29.81 31.71
N ARG A 5 10.35 -29.42 32.61
CA ARG A 5 8.98 -29.99 32.68
C ARG A 5 8.26 -29.92 31.35
N ILE A 6 7.41 -30.90 31.06
CA ILE A 6 6.66 -30.98 29.80
C ILE A 6 5.90 -29.67 29.50
N VAL A 7 5.30 -29.08 30.54
CA VAL A 7 4.58 -27.81 30.45
C VAL A 7 5.45 -26.67 29.90
N HIS A 8 6.70 -26.56 30.35
CA HIS A 8 7.62 -25.52 29.88
C HIS A 8 8.07 -25.75 28.44
N LYS A 9 8.17 -26.99 27.98
CA LYS A 9 8.49 -27.34 26.59
C LYS A 9 7.34 -26.93 25.67
N VAL A 10 6.11 -27.24 26.06
CA VAL A 10 4.90 -26.83 25.30
C VAL A 10 4.75 -25.31 25.28
N LEU A 11 4.96 -24.66 26.43
CA LEU A 11 4.90 -23.19 26.53
C LEU A 11 5.92 -22.51 25.60
N ALA A 12 7.16 -23.03 25.56
CA ALA A 12 8.21 -22.50 24.66
C ALA A 12 7.82 -22.60 23.18
N MET A 13 7.16 -23.70 22.77
CA MET A 13 6.64 -23.85 21.39
C MET A 13 5.52 -22.85 21.10
N LEU A 14 4.61 -22.64 22.05
CA LEU A 14 3.52 -21.65 21.90
C LEU A 14 4.05 -20.22 21.82
N VAL A 15 5.06 -19.87 22.65
CA VAL A 15 5.72 -18.55 22.61
C VAL A 15 6.40 -18.33 21.26
N LEU A 16 7.06 -19.34 20.70
CA LEU A 16 7.68 -19.25 19.38
C LEU A 16 6.65 -19.00 18.28
N MET A 17 5.52 -19.70 18.30
CA MET A 17 4.41 -19.49 17.36
C MET A 17 3.79 -18.10 17.52
N ALA A 18 3.58 -17.65 18.76
CA ALA A 18 3.07 -16.31 19.03
C ALA A 18 4.02 -15.22 18.54
N ALA A 19 5.32 -15.37 18.76
CA ALA A 19 6.35 -14.44 18.27
C ALA A 19 6.35 -14.34 16.73
N LEU A 20 6.24 -15.48 16.02
CA LEU A 20 6.12 -15.52 14.57
C LEU A 20 4.84 -14.79 14.10
N ALA A 21 3.70 -15.07 14.72
CA ALA A 21 2.43 -14.44 14.38
C ALA A 21 2.46 -12.92 14.59
N ILE A 22 3.01 -12.46 15.72
CA ILE A 22 3.19 -11.04 16.04
C ILE A 22 4.12 -10.38 15.01
N GLY A 23 5.24 -11.01 14.67
CA GLY A 23 6.20 -10.50 13.69
C GLY A 23 5.57 -10.33 12.30
N LEU A 24 4.82 -11.33 11.83
CA LEU A 24 4.11 -11.27 10.55
C LEU A 24 3.00 -10.19 10.54
N THR A 25 2.24 -10.08 11.64
CA THR A 25 1.21 -9.05 11.76
C THR A 25 1.82 -7.65 11.75
N ALA A 26 2.92 -7.44 12.47
CA ALA A 26 3.63 -6.16 12.45
C ALA A 26 4.14 -5.82 11.05
N ALA A 27 4.76 -6.77 10.34
CA ALA A 27 5.22 -6.57 8.97
C ALA A 27 4.06 -6.23 8.02
N ALA A 28 2.90 -6.89 8.15
CA ALA A 28 1.70 -6.59 7.37
C ALA A 28 1.19 -5.16 7.61
N LEU A 29 1.15 -4.72 8.86
CA LEU A 29 0.72 -3.36 9.21
C LEU A 29 1.68 -2.29 8.66
N PHE A 30 2.99 -2.53 8.69
CA PHE A 30 3.96 -1.62 8.10
C PHE A 30 3.81 -1.53 6.58
N SER A 31 3.62 -2.66 5.91
CA SER A 31 3.39 -2.70 4.45
C SER A 31 2.11 -1.96 4.06
N LEU A 32 1.00 -2.19 4.79
CA LEU A 32 -0.27 -1.52 4.52
C LEU A 32 -0.16 0.01 4.66
N ARG A 33 0.53 0.48 5.72
CA ARG A 33 0.76 1.93 5.92
C ARG A 33 1.63 2.54 4.82
N ALA A 34 2.59 1.81 4.27
CA ALA A 34 3.41 2.29 3.16
C ALA A 34 2.54 2.47 1.89
N VAL A 35 1.73 1.48 1.55
CA VAL A 35 0.80 1.54 0.42
C VAL A 35 -0.21 2.68 0.58
N ASP A 36 -0.82 2.82 1.75
CA ASP A 36 -1.78 3.90 2.05
C ASP A 36 -1.15 5.28 1.86
N ARG A 37 0.07 5.49 2.36
CA ARG A 37 0.81 6.75 2.19
C ARG A 37 1.10 7.05 0.72
N ASP A 38 1.54 6.06 -0.04
CA ASP A 38 1.91 6.25 -1.45
C ASP A 38 0.67 6.56 -2.30
N TYR A 39 -0.48 5.89 -2.05
CA TYR A 39 -1.75 6.23 -2.69
C TYR A 39 -2.29 7.60 -2.26
N SER A 40 -2.20 7.96 -0.98
CA SER A 40 -2.61 9.28 -0.51
C SER A 40 -1.78 10.39 -1.16
N SER A 41 -0.47 10.19 -1.27
CA SER A 41 0.42 11.13 -1.97
C SER A 41 0.03 11.34 -3.43
N LEU A 42 -0.30 10.25 -4.15
CA LEU A 42 -0.74 10.32 -5.54
C LEU A 42 -2.07 11.09 -5.69
N LEU A 43 -3.03 10.87 -4.78
CA LEU A 43 -4.32 11.56 -4.79
C LEU A 43 -4.16 13.05 -4.45
N ASP A 44 -3.32 13.36 -3.46
CA ASP A 44 -3.11 14.72 -2.98
C ASP A 44 -2.32 15.59 -3.97
N HIS A 45 -1.45 15.01 -4.77
CA HIS A 45 -0.59 15.73 -5.70
C HIS A 45 -1.03 15.58 -7.15
N GLU A 46 -0.80 14.43 -7.78
CA GLU A 46 -1.01 14.25 -9.22
C GLU A 46 -2.50 14.37 -9.61
N ALA A 47 -3.39 13.66 -8.91
CA ALA A 47 -4.81 13.71 -9.23
C ALA A 47 -5.42 15.08 -8.97
N THR A 48 -4.99 15.77 -7.90
CA THR A 48 -5.42 17.13 -7.59
C THR A 48 -4.91 18.13 -8.63
N ALA A 49 -3.65 18.01 -9.07
CA ALA A 49 -3.10 18.86 -10.13
C ALA A 49 -3.83 18.65 -11.45
N SER A 50 -4.05 17.39 -11.87
CA SER A 50 -4.83 17.06 -13.09
C SER A 50 -6.24 17.66 -13.04
N LEU A 51 -6.93 17.56 -11.90
CA LEU A 51 -8.23 18.18 -11.70
C LEU A 51 -8.21 19.70 -11.91
N TRP A 52 -7.22 20.41 -11.35
CA TRP A 52 -7.10 21.87 -11.50
C TRP A 52 -6.75 22.27 -12.92
N LEU A 53 -5.88 21.49 -13.61
CA LEU A 53 -5.57 21.71 -15.03
C LEU A 53 -6.81 21.50 -15.91
N ALA A 54 -7.60 20.46 -15.68
CA ALA A 54 -8.84 20.20 -16.39
C ALA A 54 -9.87 21.31 -16.16
N ARG A 55 -9.99 21.80 -14.94
CA ARG A 55 -10.84 22.95 -14.61
C ARG A 55 -10.34 24.25 -15.27
N SER A 56 -9.01 24.46 -15.36
CA SER A 56 -8.44 25.57 -16.08
C SER A 56 -8.76 25.50 -17.58
N ASN A 57 -8.63 24.32 -18.20
CA ASN A 57 -9.01 24.12 -19.59
C ASN A 57 -10.52 24.36 -19.84
N SER A 58 -11.37 24.02 -18.88
CA SER A 58 -12.82 24.32 -18.94
C SER A 58 -13.09 25.84 -18.90
N ALA A 59 -12.39 26.58 -18.03
CA ALA A 59 -12.47 28.05 -17.99
C ALA A 59 -11.93 28.70 -19.27
N LEU A 60 -10.83 28.19 -19.82
CA LEU A 60 -10.29 28.61 -21.10
C LEU A 60 -11.32 28.47 -22.24
N ASN A 61 -12.01 27.33 -22.30
CA ASN A 61 -13.08 27.11 -23.29
C ASN A 61 -14.25 28.07 -23.08
N ALA A 62 -14.62 28.37 -21.83
CA ALA A 62 -15.65 29.37 -21.54
C ALA A 62 -15.22 30.79 -21.91
N ALA A 63 -13.97 31.18 -21.62
CA ALA A 63 -13.39 32.44 -22.04
C ALA A 63 -13.40 32.59 -23.57
N GLY A 64 -12.95 31.56 -24.30
CA GLY A 64 -13.01 31.54 -25.76
C GLY A 64 -14.42 31.75 -26.30
N ARG A 65 -15.42 31.04 -25.76
CA ARG A 65 -16.84 31.23 -26.14
C ARG A 65 -17.30 32.65 -25.89
N ASN A 66 -16.90 33.30 -24.79
CA ASN A 66 -17.30 34.65 -24.48
C ASN A 66 -16.68 35.67 -25.45
N VAL A 67 -15.46 35.47 -25.95
CA VAL A 67 -14.86 36.29 -27.02
C VAL A 67 -15.70 36.21 -28.28
N TYR A 68 -16.17 35.03 -28.70
CA TYR A 68 -17.06 34.91 -29.86
C TYR A 68 -18.44 35.51 -29.61
N LEU A 69 -18.96 35.48 -28.38
CA LEU A 69 -20.22 36.17 -28.04
C LEU A 69 -20.09 37.68 -28.14
N ILE A 70 -18.96 38.24 -27.71
CA ILE A 70 -18.68 39.71 -27.83
C ILE A 70 -18.77 40.18 -29.28
N ILE A 71 -18.20 39.43 -30.23
CA ILE A 71 -18.20 39.79 -31.66
C ILE A 71 -19.49 39.38 -32.43
N ALA A 72 -20.38 38.61 -31.79
CA ALA A 72 -21.62 38.13 -32.37
C ALA A 72 -22.87 38.89 -31.91
N LYS A 73 -22.75 39.75 -30.89
CA LYS A 73 -23.86 40.53 -30.34
C LYS A 73 -23.81 41.98 -30.84
N ASP A 74 -25.01 42.54 -31.10
CA ASP A 74 -25.15 43.89 -31.61
C ASP A 74 -25.56 44.91 -30.53
N ASP A 75 -26.05 44.43 -29.38
CA ASP A 75 -26.47 45.30 -28.28
C ASP A 75 -25.41 45.41 -27.19
N GLU A 76 -25.19 46.62 -26.72
CA GLU A 76 -24.13 46.94 -25.74
C GLU A 76 -24.28 46.16 -24.43
N ALA A 77 -25.51 45.89 -23.99
CA ALA A 77 -25.76 45.18 -22.72
C ALA A 77 -25.32 43.72 -22.80
N SER A 78 -25.60 43.03 -23.91
CA SER A 78 -25.16 41.66 -24.17
C SER A 78 -23.64 41.58 -24.36
N ILE A 79 -23.03 42.57 -25.04
CA ILE A 79 -21.57 42.66 -25.19
C ILE A 79 -20.93 42.83 -23.83
N ARG A 80 -21.45 43.71 -22.98
CA ARG A 80 -20.94 43.94 -21.61
C ARG A 80 -21.05 42.68 -20.75
N GLN A 81 -22.19 41.98 -20.80
CA GLN A 81 -22.36 40.73 -20.08
C GLN A 81 -21.33 39.65 -20.50
N ALA A 82 -21.10 39.52 -21.82
CA ALA A 82 -20.09 38.58 -22.32
C ALA A 82 -18.66 39.00 -21.95
N ALA A 83 -18.38 40.30 -21.91
CA ALA A 83 -17.08 40.84 -21.49
C ALA A 83 -16.81 40.57 -19.98
N ASP A 84 -17.79 40.83 -19.12
CA ASP A 84 -17.69 40.54 -17.68
C ASP A 84 -17.47 39.03 -17.41
N ALA A 85 -18.18 38.19 -18.20
CA ALA A 85 -17.99 36.74 -18.13
C ALA A 85 -16.60 36.31 -18.62
N LEU A 86 -16.08 36.94 -19.68
CA LEU A 86 -14.72 36.70 -20.18
C LEU A 86 -13.68 37.04 -19.09
N ASP A 87 -13.78 38.19 -18.44
CA ASP A 87 -12.86 38.63 -17.38
C ASP A 87 -12.87 37.66 -16.20
N SER A 88 -14.04 37.17 -15.79
CA SER A 88 -14.17 36.17 -14.74
C SER A 88 -13.52 34.84 -15.10
N GLU A 89 -13.73 34.36 -16.34
CA GLU A 89 -13.14 33.09 -16.77
C GLU A 89 -11.63 33.21 -17.00
N ALA A 90 -11.14 34.33 -17.52
CA ALA A 90 -9.71 34.59 -17.67
C ALA A 90 -8.99 34.56 -16.31
N LYS A 91 -9.56 35.21 -15.29
CA LYS A 91 -9.07 35.13 -13.92
C LYS A 91 -9.08 33.69 -13.39
N SER A 92 -10.15 32.94 -13.67
CA SER A 92 -10.30 31.53 -13.29
C SER A 92 -9.24 30.64 -13.93
N VAL A 93 -8.84 30.89 -15.19
CA VAL A 93 -7.75 30.17 -15.87
C VAL A 93 -6.46 30.31 -15.08
N VAL A 94 -6.05 31.53 -14.77
CA VAL A 94 -4.80 31.84 -14.05
C VAL A 94 -4.82 31.25 -12.63
N GLU A 95 -5.91 31.44 -11.89
CA GLU A 95 -6.06 30.91 -10.54
C GLU A 95 -5.94 29.38 -10.51
N ARG A 96 -6.62 28.69 -11.42
CA ARG A 96 -6.62 27.23 -11.47
C ARG A 96 -5.29 26.65 -11.91
N LEU A 97 -4.56 27.30 -12.82
CA LEU A 97 -3.20 26.94 -13.19
C LEU A 97 -2.25 27.07 -11.97
N ASN A 98 -2.39 28.14 -11.19
CA ASN A 98 -1.61 28.29 -9.96
C ASN A 98 -1.95 27.23 -8.92
N LYS A 99 -3.21 26.86 -8.73
CA LYS A 99 -3.62 25.75 -7.85
C LYS A 99 -3.04 24.41 -8.31
N ALA A 100 -2.97 24.17 -9.62
CA ALA A 100 -2.31 22.97 -10.14
C ALA A 100 -0.80 22.95 -9.79
N ARG A 101 -0.13 24.08 -9.92
CA ARG A 101 1.28 24.24 -9.55
C ARG A 101 1.53 24.06 -8.05
N GLU A 102 0.61 24.54 -7.20
CA GLU A 102 0.67 24.35 -5.74
C GLU A 102 0.47 22.89 -5.36
N ALA A 103 -0.47 22.21 -6.01
CA ALA A 103 -0.73 20.79 -5.77
C ALA A 103 0.43 19.88 -6.21
N LEU A 104 1.06 20.18 -7.35
CA LEU A 104 2.18 19.41 -7.90
C LEU A 104 3.34 20.34 -8.29
N PRO A 105 4.24 20.71 -7.36
CA PRO A 105 5.37 21.61 -7.63
C PRO A 105 6.31 21.14 -8.75
N ALA A 106 6.32 19.84 -9.05
CA ALA A 106 7.14 19.25 -10.10
C ALA A 106 6.82 19.78 -11.50
N ILE A 107 5.58 20.28 -11.74
CA ILE A 107 5.15 20.86 -13.03
C ILE A 107 5.27 22.40 -13.08
N SER A 108 5.99 23.00 -12.16
CA SER A 108 6.02 24.47 -12.04
C SER A 108 6.53 25.19 -13.30
N THR A 109 7.49 24.61 -14.01
CA THR A 109 8.08 25.15 -15.24
C THR A 109 7.06 25.09 -16.39
N GLU A 110 6.38 23.97 -16.53
CA GLU A 110 5.37 23.73 -17.55
C GLU A 110 4.15 24.65 -17.32
N VAL A 111 3.69 24.75 -16.08
CA VAL A 111 2.63 25.69 -15.71
C VAL A 111 3.02 27.14 -15.99
N ALA A 112 4.25 27.55 -15.68
CA ALA A 112 4.73 28.90 -15.99
C ALA A 112 4.70 29.18 -17.50
N THR A 113 5.04 28.19 -18.33
CA THR A 113 4.95 28.30 -19.79
C THR A 113 3.50 28.47 -20.26
N VAL A 114 2.55 27.75 -19.66
CA VAL A 114 1.13 27.89 -19.96
C VAL A 114 0.60 29.25 -19.50
N LEU A 115 1.00 29.72 -18.31
CA LEU A 115 0.62 31.02 -17.78
C LEU A 115 1.09 32.17 -18.70
N THR A 116 2.33 32.11 -19.18
CA THR A 116 2.85 33.12 -20.13
C THR A 116 2.02 33.17 -21.42
N ALA A 117 1.66 32.01 -21.96
CA ALA A 117 0.80 31.93 -23.14
C ALA A 117 -0.64 32.41 -22.84
N ALA A 118 -1.17 32.10 -21.66
CA ALA A 118 -2.48 32.59 -21.22
C ALA A 118 -2.53 34.09 -21.05
N ASP A 119 -1.50 34.71 -20.49
CA ASP A 119 -1.40 36.16 -20.34
C ASP A 119 -1.36 36.85 -21.71
N ALA A 120 -0.66 36.31 -22.69
CA ALA A 120 -0.66 36.80 -24.07
C ALA A 120 -2.06 36.70 -24.70
N LEU A 121 -2.74 35.57 -24.51
CA LEU A 121 -4.12 35.37 -25.00
C LEU A 121 -5.10 36.35 -24.37
N ILE A 122 -5.00 36.58 -23.05
CA ILE A 122 -5.85 37.54 -22.32
C ILE A 122 -5.61 38.95 -22.86
N THR A 123 -4.38 39.33 -23.15
CA THR A 123 -4.06 40.65 -23.76
C THR A 123 -4.73 40.83 -25.14
N VAL A 124 -4.73 39.78 -25.96
CA VAL A 124 -5.42 39.80 -27.26
C VAL A 124 -6.93 39.88 -27.06
N ALA A 125 -7.48 39.12 -26.11
CA ALA A 125 -8.92 39.18 -25.80
C ALA A 125 -9.38 40.57 -25.34
N GLU A 126 -8.56 41.28 -24.54
CA GLU A 126 -8.80 42.68 -24.13
C GLU A 126 -8.86 43.62 -25.35
N THR A 127 -7.99 43.38 -26.35
CA THR A 127 -8.00 44.15 -27.59
C THR A 127 -9.28 43.93 -28.39
N VAL A 128 -9.78 42.66 -28.51
CA VAL A 128 -11.04 42.33 -29.11
C VAL A 128 -12.19 43.06 -28.41
N LYS A 129 -12.22 42.97 -27.06
CA LYS A 129 -13.24 43.65 -26.24
C LYS A 129 -13.25 45.17 -26.48
N THR A 130 -12.08 45.77 -26.54
CA THR A 130 -11.93 47.23 -26.79
C THR A 130 -12.48 47.64 -28.15
N GLU A 131 -12.21 46.93 -29.23
CA GLU A 131 -12.72 47.23 -30.55
C GLU A 131 -14.23 46.98 -30.66
N ALA A 132 -14.77 45.92 -30.01
CA ALA A 132 -16.22 45.65 -29.95
C ALA A 132 -16.97 46.81 -29.26
N PHE A 133 -16.46 47.34 -28.13
CA PHE A 133 -17.08 48.49 -27.46
C PHE A 133 -17.02 49.80 -28.28
N LYS A 134 -16.12 49.92 -29.27
CA LYS A 134 -16.10 51.03 -30.24
C LYS A 134 -17.04 50.80 -31.42
N ASN A 135 -17.82 49.74 -31.43
CA ASN A 135 -18.62 49.27 -32.58
C ASN A 135 -17.77 49.03 -33.85
N ASN A 136 -16.50 48.65 -33.66
CA ASN A 136 -15.61 48.34 -34.78
C ASN A 136 -15.54 46.81 -35.00
N ASP A 137 -16.68 46.23 -35.36
CA ASP A 137 -16.83 44.78 -35.48
C ASP A 137 -15.90 44.15 -36.51
N ALA A 138 -15.59 44.88 -37.59
CA ALA A 138 -14.68 44.41 -38.62
C ALA A 138 -13.26 44.19 -38.05
N ALA A 139 -12.77 45.18 -37.25
CA ALA A 139 -11.48 45.06 -36.59
C ALA A 139 -11.49 43.98 -35.51
N ALA A 140 -12.53 43.91 -34.68
CA ALA A 140 -12.66 42.88 -33.65
C ALA A 140 -12.62 41.47 -34.25
N ARG A 141 -13.36 41.22 -35.33
CA ARG A 141 -13.33 39.91 -36.04
C ARG A 141 -11.97 39.60 -36.67
N ALA A 142 -11.30 40.61 -37.25
CA ALA A 142 -9.95 40.45 -37.79
C ALA A 142 -8.93 40.05 -36.71
N ILE A 143 -8.99 40.68 -35.52
CA ILE A 143 -8.14 40.35 -34.38
C ILE A 143 -8.44 38.93 -33.91
N VAL A 144 -9.71 38.53 -33.82
CA VAL A 144 -10.06 37.13 -33.45
C VAL A 144 -9.41 36.16 -34.42
N ALA A 145 -9.59 36.30 -35.72
CA ALA A 145 -9.09 35.36 -36.71
C ALA A 145 -7.53 35.32 -36.79
N GLN A 146 -6.90 36.48 -36.68
CA GLN A 146 -5.44 36.59 -36.91
C GLN A 146 -4.58 36.41 -35.65
N SER A 147 -5.13 36.72 -34.46
CA SER A 147 -4.35 36.76 -33.22
C SER A 147 -4.96 35.92 -32.13
N PHE A 148 -6.28 36.02 -31.86
CA PHE A 148 -6.93 35.30 -30.78
C PHE A 148 -6.97 33.81 -31.03
N ASP A 149 -7.44 33.36 -32.19
CA ASP A 149 -7.59 31.93 -32.49
C ASP A 149 -6.25 31.17 -32.43
N PRO A 150 -5.16 31.65 -33.03
CA PRO A 150 -3.86 31.00 -32.88
C PRO A 150 -3.40 30.94 -31.44
N ALA A 151 -3.50 32.04 -30.67
CA ALA A 151 -3.09 32.08 -29.26
C ALA A 151 -3.98 31.14 -28.39
N TYR A 152 -5.28 31.13 -28.66
CA TYR A 152 -6.21 30.22 -27.97
C TYR A 152 -5.87 28.73 -28.20
N VAL A 153 -5.58 28.37 -29.47
CA VAL A 153 -5.15 27.00 -29.81
C VAL A 153 -3.83 26.67 -29.13
N GLU A 154 -2.89 27.60 -29.06
CA GLU A 154 -1.60 27.40 -28.37
C GLU A 154 -1.81 27.11 -26.88
N VAL A 155 -2.53 27.96 -26.14
CA VAL A 155 -2.79 27.77 -24.70
C VAL A 155 -3.52 26.45 -24.46
N ARG A 156 -4.55 26.16 -25.27
CA ARG A 156 -5.31 24.93 -25.17
C ARG A 156 -4.45 23.71 -25.39
N THR A 157 -3.58 23.72 -26.40
CA THR A 157 -2.68 22.60 -26.71
C THR A 157 -1.68 22.39 -25.59
N LYS A 158 -1.03 23.45 -25.10
CA LYS A 158 -0.09 23.39 -23.98
C LYS A 158 -0.75 22.82 -22.71
N THR A 159 -1.97 23.32 -22.39
CA THR A 159 -2.72 22.84 -21.23
C THR A 159 -3.08 21.36 -21.35
N ARG A 160 -3.54 20.91 -22.53
CA ARG A 160 -3.85 19.49 -22.79
C ARG A 160 -2.62 18.62 -22.68
N THR A 161 -1.51 19.02 -23.31
CA THR A 161 -0.26 18.27 -23.21
C THR A 161 0.18 18.11 -21.75
N LEU A 162 0.02 19.17 -20.96
CA LEU A 162 0.36 19.12 -19.54
C LEU A 162 -0.59 18.19 -18.75
N ILE A 163 -1.90 18.19 -19.04
CA ILE A 163 -2.85 17.24 -18.47
C ILE A 163 -2.42 15.82 -18.79
N ASP A 164 -2.15 15.52 -20.07
CA ASP A 164 -1.75 14.18 -20.52
C ASP A 164 -0.44 13.72 -19.85
N GLN A 165 0.51 14.63 -19.65
CA GLN A 165 1.77 14.33 -18.93
C GLN A 165 1.52 14.00 -17.46
N VAL A 166 0.70 14.79 -16.76
CA VAL A 166 0.37 14.56 -15.35
C VAL A 166 -0.41 13.24 -15.19
N ASP A 167 -1.38 12.97 -16.06
CA ASP A 167 -2.16 11.73 -16.05
C ASP A 167 -1.28 10.50 -16.32
N GLN A 168 -0.35 10.59 -17.29
CA GLN A 168 0.62 9.52 -17.53
C GLN A 168 1.56 9.30 -16.34
N GLN A 169 1.99 10.37 -15.67
CA GLN A 169 2.81 10.26 -14.48
C GLN A 169 2.03 9.62 -13.33
N ALA A 170 0.79 10.04 -13.10
CA ALA A 170 -0.11 9.44 -12.12
C ALA A 170 -0.32 7.94 -12.37
N GLN A 171 -0.54 7.55 -13.64
CA GLN A 171 -0.69 6.15 -14.02
C GLN A 171 0.58 5.33 -13.73
N LYS A 172 1.75 5.85 -14.12
CA LYS A 172 3.03 5.18 -13.82
C LYS A 172 3.26 4.99 -12.32
N THR A 173 2.98 6.02 -11.53
CA THR A 173 3.09 5.97 -10.06
C THR A 173 2.12 4.92 -9.50
N SER A 174 0.87 4.89 -9.97
CA SER A 174 -0.13 3.89 -9.58
C SER A 174 0.32 2.46 -9.92
N ASP A 175 0.87 2.24 -11.11
CA ASP A 175 1.37 0.93 -11.55
C ASP A 175 2.56 0.45 -10.69
N ILE A 176 3.47 1.36 -10.35
CA ILE A 176 4.60 1.06 -9.47
C ILE A 176 4.11 0.69 -8.06
N VAL A 177 3.20 1.47 -7.48
CA VAL A 177 2.63 1.20 -6.14
C VAL A 177 1.91 -0.14 -6.14
N SER A 178 1.11 -0.42 -7.17
CA SER A 178 0.36 -1.69 -7.32
C SER A 178 1.29 -2.89 -7.44
N SER A 179 2.31 -2.82 -8.30
CA SER A 179 3.28 -3.92 -8.51
C SER A 179 4.13 -4.18 -7.26
N THR A 180 4.57 -3.12 -6.59
CA THR A 180 5.32 -3.21 -5.32
C THR A 180 4.46 -3.84 -4.23
N SER A 181 3.19 -3.45 -4.14
CA SER A 181 2.22 -4.02 -3.19
C SER A 181 2.02 -5.51 -3.44
N GLN A 182 1.81 -5.93 -4.70
CA GLN A 182 1.66 -7.36 -5.06
C GLN A 182 2.92 -8.17 -4.74
N ALA A 183 4.11 -7.65 -5.07
CA ALA A 183 5.38 -8.31 -4.76
C ALA A 183 5.53 -8.48 -3.23
N THR A 184 5.25 -7.43 -2.46
CA THR A 184 5.32 -7.45 -0.99
C THR A 184 4.35 -8.48 -0.40
N MET A 185 3.09 -8.52 -0.87
CA MET A 185 2.09 -9.52 -0.44
C MET A 185 2.56 -10.95 -0.73
N THR A 186 3.11 -11.20 -1.91
CA THR A 186 3.62 -12.51 -2.31
C THR A 186 4.78 -12.96 -1.42
N TRP A 187 5.75 -12.08 -1.18
CA TRP A 187 6.87 -12.36 -0.28
C TRP A 187 6.42 -12.59 1.16
N MET A 188 5.49 -11.80 1.67
CA MET A 188 4.94 -11.98 3.02
C MET A 188 4.24 -13.33 3.17
N LEU A 189 3.45 -13.73 2.16
CA LEU A 189 2.80 -15.04 2.14
C LEU A 189 3.83 -16.17 2.13
N ALA A 190 4.86 -16.07 1.29
CA ALA A 190 5.92 -17.06 1.22
C ALA A 190 6.67 -17.19 2.56
N VAL A 191 7.03 -16.07 3.19
CA VAL A 191 7.69 -16.05 4.51
C VAL A 191 6.78 -16.62 5.61
N ALA A 192 5.46 -16.31 5.56
CA ALA A 192 4.49 -16.84 6.50
C ALA A 192 4.37 -18.37 6.41
N VAL A 193 4.22 -18.89 5.20
CA VAL A 193 4.12 -20.34 4.95
C VAL A 193 5.41 -21.05 5.36
N LEU A 194 6.56 -20.54 4.92
CA LEU A 194 7.86 -21.12 5.27
C LEU A 194 8.11 -21.10 6.78
N GLY A 195 7.82 -19.97 7.43
CA GLY A 195 7.95 -19.83 8.89
C GLY A 195 7.06 -20.81 9.64
N LEU A 196 5.82 -20.99 9.20
CA LEU A 196 4.89 -21.95 9.79
C LEU A 196 5.41 -23.38 9.66
N VAL A 197 5.90 -23.77 8.47
CA VAL A 197 6.46 -25.10 8.21
C VAL A 197 7.68 -25.36 9.09
N VAL A 198 8.59 -24.40 9.20
CA VAL A 198 9.79 -24.51 10.04
C VAL A 198 9.42 -24.66 11.52
N VAL A 199 8.52 -23.81 12.03
CA VAL A 199 8.07 -23.88 13.43
C VAL A 199 7.38 -25.21 13.71
N PHE A 200 6.52 -25.67 12.80
CA PHE A 200 5.85 -26.95 12.95
C PHE A 200 6.83 -28.14 12.95
N ALA A 201 7.79 -28.15 12.02
CA ALA A 201 8.81 -29.18 11.95
C ALA A 201 9.68 -29.23 13.22
N LEU A 202 10.10 -28.07 13.74
CA LEU A 202 10.86 -27.95 14.99
C LEU A 202 10.03 -28.42 16.19
N ALA A 203 8.76 -28.01 16.28
CA ALA A 203 7.86 -28.44 17.35
C ALA A 203 7.64 -29.96 17.33
N ALA A 204 7.39 -30.53 16.15
CA ALA A 204 7.22 -31.97 15.97
C ALA A 204 8.47 -32.77 16.33
N ALA A 205 9.65 -32.31 15.88
CA ALA A 205 10.94 -32.93 16.22
C ALA A 205 11.22 -32.89 17.73
N LEU A 206 10.99 -31.74 18.36
CA LEU A 206 11.13 -31.59 19.82
C LEU A 206 10.15 -32.46 20.58
N ALA A 207 8.89 -32.45 20.24
CA ALA A 207 7.85 -33.28 20.88
C ALA A 207 8.18 -34.76 20.77
N ARG A 208 8.57 -35.21 19.54
CA ARG A 208 8.95 -36.62 19.33
C ARG A 208 10.16 -37.03 20.19
N LYS A 209 11.24 -36.25 20.15
CA LYS A 209 12.48 -36.59 20.84
C LYS A 209 12.42 -36.45 22.37
N THR A 210 11.65 -35.47 22.86
CA THR A 210 11.68 -35.14 24.31
C THR A 210 10.48 -35.69 25.07
N ILE A 211 9.41 -36.09 24.39
CA ILE A 211 8.18 -36.60 25.04
C ILE A 211 7.80 -37.97 24.47
N ALA A 212 7.50 -38.06 23.16
CA ALA A 212 6.91 -39.27 22.61
C ALA A 212 7.83 -40.50 22.72
N GLN A 213 9.08 -40.39 22.27
CA GLN A 213 10.04 -41.50 22.32
C GLN A 213 10.32 -41.98 23.75
N PRO A 214 10.60 -41.13 24.75
CA PRO A 214 10.80 -41.59 26.14
C PRO A 214 9.56 -42.26 26.74
N VAL A 215 8.36 -41.72 26.48
CA VAL A 215 7.09 -42.34 26.96
C VAL A 215 6.90 -43.70 26.33
N GLU A 216 7.12 -43.83 25.01
CA GLU A 216 7.06 -45.13 24.34
C GLU A 216 8.04 -46.18 24.91
N GLN A 217 9.27 -45.73 25.19
CA GLN A 217 10.29 -46.62 25.84
C GLN A 217 9.82 -47.10 27.20
N ILE A 218 9.33 -46.21 28.07
CA ILE A 218 8.82 -46.56 29.40
C ILE A 218 7.63 -47.51 29.26
N THR A 219 6.70 -47.28 28.31
CA THR A 219 5.55 -48.14 28.05
C THR A 219 5.97 -49.56 27.61
N ARG A 220 7.00 -49.67 26.75
CA ARG A 220 7.55 -50.97 26.33
C ARG A 220 8.18 -51.70 27.51
N ILE A 221 8.96 -51.02 28.32
CA ILE A 221 9.59 -51.60 29.54
C ILE A 221 8.51 -52.12 30.48
N MET A 222 7.45 -51.36 30.72
CA MET A 222 6.34 -51.77 31.55
C MET A 222 5.60 -53.02 30.98
N SER A 223 5.39 -53.06 29.66
CA SER A 223 4.80 -54.22 29.00
C SER A 223 5.65 -55.50 29.15
N THR A 224 7.01 -55.34 29.04
CA THR A 224 7.92 -56.46 29.20
C THR A 224 7.97 -56.95 30.67
N LEU A 225 7.97 -56.03 31.64
CA LEU A 225 7.88 -56.35 33.05
C LEU A 225 6.56 -57.07 33.38
N ALA A 226 5.45 -56.64 32.81
CA ALA A 226 4.12 -57.25 32.98
C ALA A 226 4.04 -58.68 32.39
N SER A 227 4.85 -58.99 31.36
CA SER A 227 4.97 -60.35 30.81
C SER A 227 5.89 -61.27 31.63
N GLY A 228 6.42 -60.77 32.75
CA GLY A 228 7.27 -61.57 33.65
C GLY A 228 8.76 -61.49 33.38
N SER A 229 9.20 -60.77 32.35
CA SER A 229 10.63 -60.58 32.06
C SER A 229 11.20 -59.39 32.85
N VAL A 230 12.11 -59.65 33.78
CA VAL A 230 12.74 -58.61 34.61
C VAL A 230 14.14 -58.19 34.10
N ASP A 231 14.60 -58.81 32.99
CA ASP A 231 15.87 -58.47 32.38
C ASP A 231 15.68 -57.29 31.39
N VAL A 232 15.34 -56.12 31.91
CA VAL A 232 15.17 -54.87 31.17
C VAL A 232 15.92 -53.73 31.85
N THR A 233 16.53 -52.84 31.09
CA THR A 233 17.17 -51.65 31.62
C THR A 233 16.22 -50.45 31.58
N VAL A 234 15.94 -49.84 32.73
CA VAL A 234 15.11 -48.64 32.86
C VAL A 234 15.99 -47.41 32.65
N ALA A 235 15.97 -46.85 31.47
CA ALA A 235 16.69 -45.60 31.15
C ALA A 235 15.86 -44.37 31.51
N GLY A 236 16.54 -43.23 31.80
CA GLY A 236 15.89 -41.94 32.02
C GLY A 236 15.58 -41.60 33.48
N GLY A 237 16.01 -42.41 34.43
CA GLY A 237 15.85 -42.13 35.86
C GLY A 237 16.59 -40.89 36.38
N GLU A 238 17.61 -40.46 35.66
CA GLU A 238 18.42 -39.26 35.92
C GLU A 238 17.73 -37.94 35.51
N ARG A 239 16.64 -38.01 34.76
CA ARG A 239 15.89 -36.83 34.33
C ARG A 239 15.13 -36.18 35.49
N SER A 240 15.08 -34.85 35.50
CA SER A 240 14.39 -34.07 36.54
C SER A 240 12.95 -33.70 36.19
N ASP A 241 12.48 -34.13 34.99
CA ASP A 241 11.10 -33.86 34.49
C ASP A 241 10.14 -35.00 34.86
N GLU A 242 8.89 -34.88 34.39
CA GLU A 242 7.81 -35.85 34.64
C GLU A 242 8.16 -37.24 34.08
N ILE A 243 8.89 -37.30 32.98
CA ILE A 243 9.36 -38.55 32.36
C ILE A 243 10.37 -39.26 33.29
N GLY A 244 11.27 -38.48 33.90
CA GLY A 244 12.19 -39.03 34.91
C GLY A 244 11.47 -39.58 36.15
N GLY A 245 10.37 -38.89 36.56
CA GLY A 245 9.49 -39.41 37.60
C GLY A 245 8.87 -40.78 37.25
N MET A 246 8.40 -40.92 36.03
CA MET A 246 7.87 -42.17 35.50
C MET A 246 8.92 -43.30 35.44
N ALA A 247 10.14 -42.97 34.96
CA ALA A 247 11.25 -43.93 34.89
C ALA A 247 11.62 -44.45 36.27
N ARG A 248 11.75 -43.58 37.29
CA ARG A 248 12.01 -43.96 38.66
C ARG A 248 10.91 -44.85 39.26
N ALA A 249 9.64 -44.53 38.99
CA ALA A 249 8.52 -45.36 39.45
C ALA A 249 8.58 -46.77 38.83
N VAL A 250 8.92 -46.87 37.53
CA VAL A 250 9.09 -48.17 36.82
C VAL A 250 10.30 -48.93 37.37
N GLN A 251 11.37 -48.25 37.73
CA GLN A 251 12.53 -48.89 38.38
C GLN A 251 12.13 -49.57 39.72
N VAL A 252 11.38 -48.86 40.58
CA VAL A 252 10.85 -49.46 41.84
C VAL A 252 9.97 -50.66 41.56
N PHE A 253 9.14 -50.61 40.53
CA PHE A 253 8.29 -51.73 40.13
C PHE A 253 9.14 -52.93 39.68
N LYS A 254 10.20 -52.72 38.91
CA LYS A 254 11.15 -53.76 38.50
C LYS A 254 11.83 -54.40 39.73
N ASP A 255 12.33 -53.58 40.66
CA ASP A 255 13.05 -54.03 41.84
C ASP A 255 12.13 -54.93 42.71
N ASN A 256 10.85 -54.56 42.84
CA ASN A 256 9.86 -55.39 43.55
C ASN A 256 9.56 -56.72 42.80
N ALA A 257 9.49 -56.66 41.45
CA ALA A 257 9.26 -57.89 40.65
C ALA A 257 10.47 -58.87 40.76
N VAL A 258 11.70 -58.37 40.75
CA VAL A 258 12.94 -59.14 40.96
C VAL A 258 12.94 -59.77 42.34
N THR A 259 12.61 -59.02 43.40
CA THR A 259 12.53 -59.50 44.77
C THR A 259 11.49 -60.60 44.91
N ARG A 260 10.31 -60.47 44.32
CA ARG A 260 9.27 -61.48 44.33
C ARG A 260 9.68 -62.78 43.64
N LEU A 261 10.30 -62.68 42.45
CA LEU A 261 10.82 -63.91 41.76
C LEU A 261 11.91 -64.60 42.57
N ARG A 262 12.71 -63.87 43.31
CA ARG A 262 13.72 -64.46 44.21
C ARG A 262 13.07 -65.22 45.35
N LEU A 263 12.02 -64.66 45.97
CA LEU A 263 11.32 -65.31 47.09
C LEU A 263 10.46 -66.50 46.61
N GLU A 264 10.06 -66.57 45.36
CA GLU A 264 9.35 -67.71 44.78
C GLU A 264 10.29 -68.83 44.32
N ALA A 265 11.61 -68.59 44.24
CA ALA A 265 12.67 -69.54 43.87
C ALA A 265 13.39 -70.15 45.07
N GLU A 266 13.17 -69.60 46.28
CA GLU A 266 13.62 -70.17 47.57
C GLU A 266 12.56 -71.07 48.16
#